data_a1a1219b4a0de123f30ff48d3fd4bfed
#
_entry.id   a1a1219b4a0de123f30ff48d3fd4bfed
#
_cell.length_a   1.000
_cell.length_b   1.000
_cell.length_c   1.000
_cell.angle_alpha   90.00
_cell.angle_beta   90.00
_cell.angle_gamma   90.00
#
_symmetry.space_group_name_H-M   'P 1'
#
loop_
_entity.id
_entity.type
_entity.pdbx_description
1 polymer ?
#
loop_
_entity_poly.entity_id
_entity_poly.type
_entity_poly.pdbx_seq_one_letter_code
_entity_poly.pdbx_strand_id
1 'polypeptide(L)' 'IIKNSFLKLKEDLRKIAISLISQYGDEAQTIAMLRAAEYAASLNSIEWARWEEISLIIENINQLPLDS' A
#
# COMPACT_ATOMS: atom_id res chain seq x y z
N ILE A 1 -20.37 -11.00 7.11
CA ILE A 1 -20.11 -9.70 7.64
C ILE A 1 -18.63 -9.47 7.81
N ILE A 2 -17.93 -10.39 8.40
CA ILE A 2 -16.51 -10.27 8.54
C ILE A 2 -15.86 -10.15 7.18
N LYS A 3 -16.37 -10.90 6.22
CA LYS A 3 -15.89 -10.85 4.88
C LYS A 3 -16.01 -9.47 4.27
N ASN A 4 -17.14 -8.82 4.51
CA ASN A 4 -17.35 -7.48 3.98
C ASN A 4 -16.38 -6.48 4.57
N SER A 5 -16.10 -6.59 5.86
CA SER A 5 -15.16 -5.69 6.51
C SER A 5 -13.76 -5.86 5.94
N PHE A 6 -13.37 -7.12 5.70
CA PHE A 6 -12.04 -7.38 5.16
C PHE A 6 -11.91 -6.84 3.74
N LEU A 7 -12.93 -7.02 2.92
CA LEU A 7 -12.89 -6.52 1.55
C LEU A 7 -12.85 -5.01 1.52
N LYS A 8 -13.60 -4.37 2.40
CA LYS A 8 -13.58 -2.92 2.44
C LYS A 8 -12.22 -2.39 2.85
N LEU A 9 -11.57 -3.05 3.79
CA LEU A 9 -10.23 -2.65 4.20
C LEU A 9 -9.26 -2.75 3.03
N LYS A 10 -9.33 -3.82 2.28
CA LYS A 10 -8.46 -3.98 1.13
C LYS A 10 -8.72 -2.90 0.09
N GLU A 11 -9.97 -2.55 -0.13
CA GLU A 11 -10.29 -1.49 -1.06
C GLU A 11 -9.73 -0.15 -0.62
N ASP A 12 -9.79 0.11 0.69
CA ASP A 12 -9.26 1.36 1.21
C ASP A 12 -7.76 1.44 1.00
N LEU A 13 -7.05 0.35 1.26
CA LEU A 13 -5.60 0.33 1.05
C LEU A 13 -5.26 0.48 -0.43
N ARG A 14 -6.05 -0.12 -1.29
CA ARG A 14 -5.82 0.02 -2.72
C ARG A 14 -6.01 1.46 -3.17
N LYS A 15 -7.00 2.15 -2.64
CA LYS A 15 -7.21 3.55 -2.97
C LYS A 15 -6.03 4.40 -2.55
N ILE A 16 -5.46 4.11 -1.40
CA ILE A 16 -4.28 4.83 -0.95
C ILE A 16 -3.11 4.55 -1.88
N ALA A 17 -2.95 3.29 -2.30
CA ALA A 17 -1.88 2.94 -3.21
C ALA A 17 -2.01 3.69 -4.53
N ILE A 18 -3.22 3.74 -5.07
CA ILE A 18 -3.46 4.44 -6.33
C ILE A 18 -3.18 5.93 -6.17
N SER A 19 -3.58 6.49 -5.05
CA SER A 19 -3.34 7.90 -4.78
C SER A 19 -1.85 8.20 -4.73
N LEU A 20 -1.07 7.32 -4.11
CA LEU A 20 0.37 7.51 -4.05
C LEU A 20 1.00 7.42 -5.43
N ILE A 21 0.54 6.48 -6.24
CA ILE A 21 1.06 6.36 -7.59
C ILE A 21 0.74 7.63 -8.38
N SER A 22 -0.46 8.15 -8.18
CA SER A 22 -0.87 9.36 -8.88
C SER A 22 0.00 10.55 -8.48
N GLN A 23 0.38 10.65 -7.22
CA GLN A 23 1.15 11.77 -6.73
C GLN A 23 2.65 11.63 -6.95
N TYR A 24 3.17 10.44 -6.80
CA TYR A 24 4.61 10.23 -6.77
C TYR A 24 5.14 9.39 -7.91
N GLY A 25 4.26 8.79 -8.70
CA GLY A 25 4.70 8.02 -9.85
C GLY A 25 5.62 6.87 -9.45
N ASP A 26 6.79 6.83 -10.05
CA ASP A 26 7.73 5.74 -9.82
C ASP A 26 8.22 5.66 -8.39
N GLU A 27 8.07 6.72 -7.62
CA GLU A 27 8.56 6.71 -6.25
C GLU A 27 7.51 6.31 -5.24
N ALA A 28 6.31 5.96 -5.70
CA ALA A 28 5.23 5.65 -4.78
C ALA A 28 5.58 4.49 -3.84
N GLN A 29 6.20 3.44 -4.36
CA GLN A 29 6.55 2.30 -3.54
C GLN A 29 7.59 2.68 -2.49
N THR A 30 8.56 3.48 -2.88
CA THR A 30 9.58 3.94 -1.94
C THR A 30 8.95 4.76 -0.82
N ILE A 31 7.99 5.62 -1.18
CA ILE A 31 7.30 6.42 -0.16
C ILE A 31 6.58 5.50 0.82
N ALA A 32 5.87 4.50 0.31
CA ALA A 32 5.14 3.58 1.19
C ALA A 32 6.09 2.81 2.09
N MET A 33 7.23 2.39 1.56
CA MET A 33 8.20 1.64 2.34
C MET A 33 8.82 2.51 3.43
N LEU A 34 9.09 3.79 3.13
CA LEU A 34 9.62 4.68 4.13
C LEU A 34 8.63 4.92 5.26
N ARG A 35 7.36 5.04 4.92
CA ARG A 35 6.35 5.19 5.96
C ARG A 35 6.26 3.95 6.82
N ALA A 36 6.32 2.77 6.19
CA ALA A 36 6.30 1.54 6.96
C ALA A 36 7.49 1.49 7.92
N ALA A 37 8.67 1.89 7.45
CA ALA A 37 9.85 1.88 8.29
C ALA A 37 9.70 2.82 9.48
N GLU A 38 9.10 3.99 9.27
CA GLU A 38 8.87 4.92 10.35
C GLU A 38 7.95 4.33 11.41
N TYR A 39 6.89 3.65 10.98
CA TYR A 39 5.99 3.03 11.94
C TYR A 39 6.64 1.85 12.65
N ALA A 40 7.48 1.11 11.95
CA ALA A 40 8.23 0.03 12.60
C ALA A 40 9.14 0.60 13.68
N ALA A 41 9.82 1.71 13.38
CA ALA A 41 10.71 2.32 14.35
C ALA A 41 9.98 2.82 15.58
N SER A 42 8.73 3.25 15.42
CA SER A 42 7.93 3.73 16.55
C SER A 42 7.11 2.62 17.19
N LEU A 43 7.32 1.38 16.79
CA LEU A 43 6.64 0.22 17.36
C LEU A 43 5.13 0.27 17.14
N ASN A 44 4.71 0.88 16.04
CA ASN A 44 3.30 0.94 15.69
C ASN A 44 3.03 -0.16 14.68
N SER A 45 2.79 -1.36 15.19
CA SER A 45 2.72 -2.54 14.33
C SER A 45 1.50 -2.53 13.41
N ILE A 46 0.40 -1.90 13.84
CA ILE A 46 -0.80 -1.86 13.00
C ILE A 46 -0.55 -1.00 11.78
N GLU A 47 0.00 0.19 11.97
CA GLU A 47 0.28 1.05 10.83
C GLU A 47 1.41 0.51 9.97
N TRP A 48 2.41 -0.11 10.61
CA TRP A 48 3.47 -0.75 9.84
C TRP A 48 2.90 -1.78 8.89
N ALA A 49 1.99 -2.64 9.37
CA ALA A 49 1.40 -3.68 8.54
C ALA A 49 0.59 -3.08 7.40
N ARG A 50 -0.14 -2.00 7.68
CA ARG A 50 -0.93 -1.34 6.63
C ARG A 50 -0.03 -0.80 5.52
N TRP A 51 1.06 -0.16 5.87
CA TRP A 51 1.94 0.43 4.87
C TRP A 51 2.75 -0.62 4.13
N GLU A 52 3.06 -1.74 4.80
CA GLU A 52 3.65 -2.88 4.10
C GLU A 52 2.70 -3.40 3.03
N GLU A 53 1.42 -3.52 3.37
CA GLU A 53 0.45 -3.99 2.41
C GLU A 53 0.29 -2.99 1.26
N ILE A 54 0.27 -1.69 1.57
CA ILE A 54 0.18 -0.67 0.52
C ILE A 54 1.37 -0.79 -0.42
N SER A 55 2.55 -1.00 0.12
CA SER A 55 3.74 -1.17 -0.70
C SER A 55 3.62 -2.36 -1.63
N LEU A 56 3.08 -3.48 -1.13
CA LEU A 56 2.88 -4.66 -1.95
C LEU A 56 1.85 -4.43 -3.05
N ILE A 57 0.79 -3.69 -2.73
CA ILE A 57 -0.22 -3.37 -3.73
C ILE A 57 0.39 -2.55 -4.86
N ILE A 58 1.21 -1.57 -4.50
CA ILE A 58 1.87 -0.74 -5.50
C ILE A 58 2.78 -1.60 -6.37
N GLU A 59 3.51 -2.50 -5.74
CA GLU A 59 4.41 -3.38 -6.49
C GLU A 59 3.62 -4.23 -7.49
N ASN A 60 2.50 -4.79 -7.05
CA ASN A 60 1.66 -5.59 -7.93
C ASN A 60 1.15 -4.79 -9.12
N ILE A 61 0.71 -3.56 -8.86
CA ILE A 61 0.22 -2.72 -9.94
C ILE A 61 1.32 -2.45 -10.94
N ASN A 62 2.52 -2.16 -10.44
CA ASN A 62 3.63 -1.82 -11.32
C ASN A 62 4.13 -3.01 -12.13
N GLN A 63 3.87 -4.21 -11.66
CA GLN A 63 4.35 -5.40 -12.35
C GLN A 63 3.35 -6.02 -13.29
N LEU A 64 2.14 -5.47 -13.37
CA LEU A 64 1.17 -6.00 -14.31
C LEU A 64 1.64 -5.77 -15.73
N PRO A 65 1.50 -6.79 -16.59
CA PRO A 65 1.89 -6.61 -17.98
C PRO A 65 0.99 -5.60 -18.63
N LEU A 66 1.59 -4.65 -19.32
CA LEU A 66 0.83 -3.60 -19.87
C LEU A 66 0.36 -3.88 -21.22
N ASP A 67 1.01 -4.65 -21.94
CA ASP A 67 0.60 -4.75 -23.23
C ASP A 67 0.45 -6.05 -23.60
N SER A 68 0.95 -6.79 -23.07
CA SER A 68 0.83 -8.11 -23.40
C SER A 68 0.08 -8.43 -24.49
#